data_1f7df4b4d348ef3911da711fefdef93c
#
_entry.id   1f7df4b4d348ef3911da711fefdef93c
#
_cell.length_a   1.000
_cell.length_b   1.000
_cell.length_c   1.000
_cell.angle_alpha   90.00
_cell.angle_beta   90.00
_cell.angle_gamma   90.00
#
_symmetry.space_group_name_H-M   'P 1'
#
loop_
_entity.id
_entity.type
_entity.pdbx_description
1 polymer ?
#
loop_
_entity_poly.entity_id
_entity_poly.type
_entity_poly.pdbx_seq_one_letter_code
_entity_poly.pdbx_strand_id
1 'polypeptide(L)'
;MKRIPDAVFLDRDGTVMEDAHYIKSPDQVRLIPGAAAAVKRINDAGVPAIVVTNQSGIARGIFTVADYEAVRSHFESLLQAHGAHIDASYYCPHHPTITGACDCRKPATRMFEGAIRDFALDPKKVAYVGDRWRDVVASKKLGGRGIMISSHMTTDEDRRRAQADGIETAASLGHAVEMLFDLTETPRSA
;
A
#
# COMPACT_ATOMS: atom_id res chain seq x y z
N MET A 1 6.13 -16.96 16.97
CA MET A 1 5.71 -15.56 17.27
C MET A 1 5.68 -14.80 15.97
N LYS A 2 4.50 -14.29 15.51
CA LYS A 2 4.45 -13.31 14.43
C LYS A 2 5.11 -12.03 14.94
N ARG A 3 6.13 -11.54 14.23
CA ARG A 3 6.82 -10.30 14.60
C ARG A 3 6.05 -9.12 14.01
N ILE A 4 5.83 -8.08 14.81
CA ILE A 4 5.36 -6.78 14.33
C ILE A 4 6.32 -6.32 13.22
N PRO A 5 5.82 -5.89 12.06
CA PRO A 5 6.70 -5.43 10.98
C PRO A 5 7.43 -4.13 11.35
N ASP A 6 8.62 -3.93 10.78
CA ASP A 6 9.39 -2.68 10.95
C ASP A 6 8.74 -1.51 10.19
N ALA A 7 7.93 -1.79 9.15
CA ALA A 7 7.08 -0.83 8.43
C ALA A 7 5.98 -1.56 7.65
N VAL A 8 4.89 -0.85 7.30
CA VAL A 8 3.85 -1.33 6.39
C VAL A 8 3.84 -0.45 5.14
N PHE A 9 4.14 -1.04 3.98
CA PHE A 9 3.95 -0.43 2.68
C PHE A 9 2.51 -0.64 2.23
N LEU A 10 1.85 0.45 1.87
CA LEU A 10 0.46 0.48 1.45
C LEU A 10 0.36 0.96 0.00
N ASP A 11 -0.35 0.25 -0.86
CA ASP A 11 -0.88 0.91 -2.04
C ASP A 11 -1.93 1.94 -1.62
N ARG A 12 -2.18 2.96 -2.44
CA ARG A 12 -3.12 4.04 -2.13
C ARG A 12 -4.51 3.75 -2.71
N ASP A 13 -4.59 3.67 -4.03
CA ASP A 13 -5.85 3.60 -4.78
C ASP A 13 -6.39 2.15 -4.77
N GLY A 14 -7.59 1.94 -4.25
CA GLY A 14 -8.17 0.61 -4.05
C GLY A 14 -7.76 -0.08 -2.73
N THR A 15 -6.87 0.55 -1.93
CA THR A 15 -6.36 0.01 -0.67
C THR A 15 -6.71 0.88 0.53
N VAL A 16 -6.32 2.16 0.52
CA VAL A 16 -6.63 3.13 1.58
C VAL A 16 -7.74 4.09 1.14
N MET A 17 -7.74 4.50 -0.12
CA MET A 17 -8.80 5.30 -0.72
C MET A 17 -9.41 4.59 -1.93
N GLU A 18 -10.64 4.97 -2.27
CA GLU A 18 -11.35 4.42 -3.43
C GLU A 18 -10.58 4.71 -4.72
N ASP A 19 -10.56 3.73 -5.64
CA ASP A 19 -10.06 3.93 -7.00
C ASP A 19 -11.22 4.34 -7.91
N ALA A 20 -11.27 5.62 -8.27
CA ALA A 20 -12.28 6.20 -9.18
C ALA A 20 -11.68 6.55 -10.54
N HIS A 21 -10.74 5.77 -11.06
CA HIS A 21 -10.07 5.97 -12.34
C HIS A 21 -9.49 7.39 -12.52
N TYR A 22 -8.23 7.56 -12.17
CA TYR A 22 -7.49 8.83 -12.29
C TYR A 22 -8.09 9.98 -11.48
N ILE A 23 -8.05 9.84 -10.16
CA ILE A 23 -8.39 10.94 -9.24
C ILE A 23 -7.42 12.10 -9.47
N LYS A 24 -7.96 13.26 -9.84
CA LYS A 24 -7.20 14.44 -10.26
C LYS A 24 -7.51 15.70 -9.44
N SER A 25 -8.49 15.63 -8.54
CA SER A 25 -8.88 16.76 -7.68
C SER A 25 -9.22 16.27 -6.27
N PRO A 26 -8.97 17.10 -5.22
CA PRO A 26 -9.23 16.74 -3.83
C PRO A 26 -10.65 16.32 -3.51
N ASP A 27 -11.64 16.92 -4.16
CA ASP A 27 -13.07 16.63 -3.96
C ASP A 27 -13.48 15.21 -4.38
N GLN A 28 -12.64 14.53 -5.17
CA GLN A 28 -12.87 13.14 -5.58
C GLN A 28 -12.36 12.12 -4.56
N VAL A 29 -11.56 12.54 -3.59
CA VAL A 29 -10.96 11.64 -2.60
C VAL A 29 -12.02 11.11 -1.64
N ARG A 30 -12.07 9.78 -1.50
CA ARG A 30 -12.91 9.08 -0.51
C ARG A 30 -12.06 7.99 0.14
N LEU A 31 -12.00 7.98 1.45
CA LEU A 31 -11.36 6.86 2.16
C LEU A 31 -12.25 5.62 2.08
N ILE A 32 -11.64 4.46 1.90
CA ILE A 32 -12.35 3.19 2.00
C ILE A 32 -12.82 3.00 3.46
N PRO A 33 -14.08 2.54 3.67
CA PRO A 33 -14.59 2.30 5.01
C PRO A 33 -13.63 1.43 5.85
N GLY A 34 -13.27 1.93 7.04
CA GLY A 34 -12.34 1.25 7.96
C GLY A 34 -10.84 1.48 7.66
N ALA A 35 -10.47 2.07 6.51
CA ALA A 35 -9.07 2.27 6.15
C ALA A 35 -8.34 3.20 7.12
N ALA A 36 -8.96 4.31 7.53
CA ALA A 36 -8.37 5.22 8.51
C ALA A 36 -8.11 4.54 9.86
N ALA A 37 -9.04 3.71 10.34
CA ALA A 37 -8.86 2.94 11.57
C ALA A 37 -7.71 1.92 11.46
N ALA A 38 -7.57 1.29 10.29
CA ALA A 38 -6.48 0.36 10.01
C ALA A 38 -5.11 1.07 9.99
N VAL A 39 -5.00 2.23 9.32
CA VAL A 39 -3.78 3.04 9.32
C VAL A 39 -3.47 3.53 10.73
N LYS A 40 -4.48 4.01 11.47
CA LYS A 40 -4.31 4.41 12.88
C LYS A 40 -3.74 3.27 13.73
N ARG A 41 -4.21 2.04 13.56
CA ARG A 41 -3.69 0.87 14.29
C ARG A 41 -2.21 0.61 13.99
N ILE A 42 -1.76 0.83 12.74
CA ILE A 42 -0.34 0.76 12.36
C ILE A 42 0.44 1.85 13.12
N ASN A 43 -0.06 3.09 13.10
CA ASN A 43 0.59 4.22 13.78
C ASN A 43 0.64 4.01 15.31
N ASP A 44 -0.45 3.55 15.94
CA ASP A 44 -0.53 3.30 17.39
C ASP A 44 0.46 2.21 17.84
N ALA A 45 0.86 1.31 16.95
CA ALA A 45 1.89 0.32 17.19
C ALA A 45 3.33 0.87 17.02
N GLY A 46 3.47 2.15 16.69
CA GLY A 46 4.77 2.79 16.43
C GLY A 46 5.44 2.32 15.13
N VAL A 47 4.64 1.80 14.18
CA VAL A 47 5.12 1.26 12.91
C VAL A 47 4.86 2.27 11.80
N PRO A 48 5.86 2.65 10.99
CA PRO A 48 5.67 3.53 9.85
C PRO A 48 4.67 2.98 8.83
N ALA A 49 3.69 3.80 8.44
CA ALA A 49 2.75 3.57 7.36
C ALA A 49 3.23 4.35 6.12
N ILE A 50 3.69 3.65 5.09
CA ILE A 50 4.34 4.25 3.92
C ILE A 50 3.53 3.93 2.66
N VAL A 51 3.08 4.97 1.96
CA VAL A 51 2.35 4.80 0.69
C VAL A 51 3.35 4.60 -0.46
N VAL A 52 3.06 3.59 -1.30
CA VAL A 52 3.82 3.31 -2.54
C VAL A 52 2.83 3.09 -3.68
N THR A 53 2.71 4.07 -4.61
CA THR A 53 1.64 4.10 -5.61
C THR A 53 2.09 4.35 -7.04
N ASN A 54 1.40 3.76 -8.02
CA ASN A 54 1.60 4.01 -9.44
C ASN A 54 0.64 5.11 -9.93
N GLN A 55 1.18 6.25 -10.38
CA GLN A 55 0.43 7.44 -10.80
C GLN A 55 0.61 7.76 -12.29
N SER A 56 0.28 6.80 -13.14
CA SER A 56 0.47 6.92 -14.59
C SER A 56 -0.41 7.96 -15.29
N GLY A 57 -1.39 8.51 -14.62
CA GLY A 57 -2.18 9.65 -15.11
C GLY A 57 -1.30 10.86 -15.42
N ILE A 58 -0.18 11.04 -14.72
CA ILE A 58 0.81 12.10 -14.97
C ILE A 58 1.43 11.89 -16.37
N ALA A 59 1.99 10.71 -16.66
CA ALA A 59 2.54 10.41 -17.99
C ALA A 59 1.51 10.50 -19.10
N ARG A 60 0.24 10.24 -18.79
CA ARG A 60 -0.88 10.30 -19.75
C ARG A 60 -1.42 11.74 -19.96
N GLY A 61 -0.91 12.73 -19.21
CA GLY A 61 -1.41 14.10 -19.26
C GLY A 61 -2.85 14.26 -18.74
N ILE A 62 -3.34 13.31 -17.94
CA ILE A 62 -4.70 13.35 -17.37
C ILE A 62 -4.75 14.30 -16.18
N PHE A 63 -3.68 14.38 -15.43
CA PHE A 63 -3.46 15.31 -14.33
C PHE A 63 -1.96 15.61 -14.17
N THR A 64 -1.66 16.74 -13.55
CA THR A 64 -0.30 17.21 -13.32
C THR A 64 0.28 16.66 -12.01
N VAL A 65 1.59 16.89 -11.81
CA VAL A 65 2.22 16.63 -10.49
C VAL A 65 1.57 17.50 -9.41
N ALA A 66 1.22 18.76 -9.72
CA ALA A 66 0.55 19.64 -8.76
C ALA A 66 -0.84 19.11 -8.35
N ASP A 67 -1.61 18.54 -9.29
CA ASP A 67 -2.89 17.90 -9.00
C ASP A 67 -2.69 16.67 -8.10
N TYR A 68 -1.68 15.83 -8.40
CA TYR A 68 -1.33 14.68 -7.54
C TYR A 68 -0.99 15.13 -6.12
N GLU A 69 -0.17 16.18 -5.94
CA GLU A 69 0.19 16.69 -4.63
C GLU A 69 -1.01 17.28 -3.88
N ALA A 70 -1.94 17.94 -4.56
CA ALA A 70 -3.18 18.43 -3.96
C ALA A 70 -4.07 17.27 -3.48
N VAL A 71 -4.22 16.21 -4.28
CA VAL A 71 -4.93 14.99 -3.93
C VAL A 71 -4.26 14.30 -2.75
N ARG A 72 -2.93 14.17 -2.74
CA ARG A 72 -2.16 13.59 -1.64
C ARG A 72 -2.36 14.34 -0.34
N SER A 73 -2.22 15.66 -0.37
CA SER A 73 -2.39 16.51 0.82
C SER A 73 -3.79 16.38 1.41
N HIS A 74 -4.82 16.35 0.55
CA HIS A 74 -6.20 16.17 1.01
C HIS A 74 -6.44 14.75 1.58
N PHE A 75 -5.94 13.72 0.93
CA PHE A 75 -5.96 12.34 1.43
C PHE A 75 -5.34 12.22 2.81
N GLU A 76 -4.16 12.80 3.03
CA GLU A 76 -3.46 12.82 4.31
C GLU A 76 -4.26 13.60 5.37
N SER A 77 -4.91 14.73 4.99
CA SER A 77 -5.77 15.49 5.91
C SER A 77 -7.01 14.72 6.35
N LEU A 78 -7.59 13.91 5.46
CA LEU A 78 -8.72 13.04 5.82
C LEU A 78 -8.30 11.95 6.82
N LEU A 79 -7.12 11.37 6.65
CA LEU A 79 -6.58 10.42 7.63
C LEU A 79 -6.33 11.10 8.99
N GLN A 80 -5.72 12.31 8.99
CA GLN A 80 -5.47 13.08 10.20
C GLN A 80 -6.75 13.40 10.97
N ALA A 81 -7.86 13.69 10.29
CA ALA A 81 -9.17 13.90 10.91
C ALA A 81 -9.67 12.67 11.71
N HIS A 82 -9.13 11.47 11.38
CA HIS A 82 -9.39 10.22 12.10
C HIS A 82 -8.24 9.80 13.03
N GLY A 83 -7.27 10.69 13.28
CA GLY A 83 -6.12 10.40 14.14
C GLY A 83 -5.10 9.42 13.53
N ALA A 84 -5.11 9.26 12.20
CA ALA A 84 -4.17 8.45 11.44
C ALA A 84 -3.24 9.33 10.60
N HIS A 85 -2.06 8.83 10.23
CA HIS A 85 -1.13 9.54 9.35
C HIS A 85 -0.34 8.60 8.45
N ILE A 86 0.22 9.16 7.38
CA ILE A 86 1.18 8.51 6.48
C ILE A 86 2.55 9.14 6.74
N ASP A 87 3.56 8.30 6.99
CA ASP A 87 4.92 8.74 7.31
C ASP A 87 5.69 9.18 6.06
N ALA A 88 5.41 8.55 4.91
CA ALA A 88 5.97 8.93 3.61
C ALA A 88 5.12 8.42 2.45
N SER A 89 5.23 9.09 1.30
CA SER A 89 4.56 8.70 0.07
C SER A 89 5.54 8.67 -1.10
N TYR A 90 5.65 7.50 -1.75
CA TYR A 90 6.45 7.29 -2.95
C TYR A 90 5.53 7.03 -4.13
N TYR A 91 5.78 7.68 -5.27
CA TYR A 91 4.94 7.47 -6.46
C TYR A 91 5.77 7.31 -7.73
N CYS A 92 5.23 6.56 -8.69
CA CYS A 92 5.78 6.44 -10.03
C CYS A 92 4.87 7.17 -11.02
N PRO A 93 5.34 8.25 -11.68
CA PRO A 93 4.54 9.00 -12.65
C PRO A 93 4.52 8.36 -14.04
N HIS A 94 5.33 7.33 -14.30
CA HIS A 94 5.62 6.81 -15.63
C HIS A 94 4.54 5.84 -16.16
N HIS A 95 4.46 5.74 -17.50
CA HIS A 95 3.69 4.72 -18.20
C HIS A 95 4.54 4.07 -19.30
N PRO A 96 4.62 2.72 -19.39
CA PRO A 96 5.55 2.04 -20.29
C PRO A 96 5.43 2.43 -21.77
N THR A 97 4.21 2.66 -22.25
CA THR A 97 3.96 3.01 -23.68
C THR A 97 4.14 4.50 -23.99
N ILE A 98 4.35 5.36 -22.97
CA ILE A 98 4.45 6.82 -23.13
C ILE A 98 5.84 7.32 -22.78
N THR A 99 6.33 6.92 -21.59
CA THR A 99 7.63 7.37 -21.07
C THR A 99 8.72 6.29 -21.17
N GLY A 100 8.40 5.13 -21.73
CA GLY A 100 9.30 3.97 -21.74
C GLY A 100 9.30 3.20 -20.42
N ALA A 101 10.11 2.14 -20.38
CA ALA A 101 10.30 1.33 -19.19
C ALA A 101 10.99 2.15 -18.08
N CYS A 102 10.61 1.89 -16.84
CA CYS A 102 11.24 2.47 -15.66
C CYS A 102 11.37 1.40 -14.56
N ASP A 103 12.23 1.66 -13.60
CA ASP A 103 12.49 0.79 -12.44
C ASP A 103 11.66 1.15 -11.20
N CYS A 104 10.88 2.24 -11.25
CA CYS A 104 10.03 2.68 -10.14
C CYS A 104 8.60 2.11 -10.20
N ARG A 105 8.04 1.84 -11.41
CA ARG A 105 6.67 1.38 -11.55
C ARG A 105 6.49 -0.03 -11.02
N LYS A 106 5.64 -0.22 -10.00
CA LYS A 106 5.25 -1.55 -9.51
C LYS A 106 4.77 -2.45 -10.66
N PRO A 107 5.27 -3.69 -10.80
CA PRO A 107 5.95 -4.51 -9.79
C PRO A 107 7.50 -4.36 -9.72
N ALA A 108 8.09 -3.28 -10.25
CA ALA A 108 9.48 -2.94 -9.98
C ALA A 108 9.64 -2.46 -8.53
N THR A 109 10.85 -2.56 -7.99
CA THR A 109 11.10 -2.46 -6.55
C THR A 109 11.69 -1.14 -6.08
N ARG A 110 12.14 -0.27 -6.99
CA ARG A 110 12.92 0.94 -6.65
C ARG A 110 12.25 1.86 -5.64
N MET A 111 10.92 2.03 -5.68
CA MET A 111 10.21 2.85 -4.68
C MET A 111 10.31 2.23 -3.29
N PHE A 112 10.13 0.91 -3.19
CA PHE A 112 10.29 0.18 -1.93
C PHE A 112 11.72 0.20 -1.43
N GLU A 113 12.71 0.01 -2.30
CA GLU A 113 14.15 0.10 -1.96
C GLU A 113 14.52 1.51 -1.48
N GLY A 114 13.94 2.54 -2.08
CA GLY A 114 14.07 3.92 -1.62
C GLY A 114 13.57 4.08 -0.18
N ALA A 115 12.35 3.64 0.08
CA ALA A 115 11.76 3.72 1.42
C ALA A 115 12.53 2.88 2.46
N ILE A 116 12.96 1.67 2.10
CA ILE A 116 13.78 0.80 2.96
C ILE A 116 15.06 1.53 3.39
N ARG A 117 15.75 2.18 2.44
CA ARG A 117 16.96 2.96 2.72
C ARG A 117 16.67 4.20 3.58
N ASP A 118 15.65 4.98 3.21
CA ASP A 118 15.35 6.27 3.83
C ASP A 118 14.88 6.11 5.29
N PHE A 119 14.25 4.97 5.61
CA PHE A 119 13.79 4.61 6.96
C PHE A 119 14.71 3.60 7.67
N ALA A 120 15.84 3.21 7.07
CA ALA A 120 16.78 2.21 7.60
C ALA A 120 16.11 0.87 8.01
N LEU A 121 15.19 0.36 7.18
CA LEU A 121 14.38 -0.83 7.45
C LEU A 121 15.12 -2.12 7.11
N ASP A 122 14.80 -3.21 7.82
CA ASP A 122 15.14 -4.56 7.40
C ASP A 122 14.08 -5.05 6.37
N PRO A 123 14.45 -5.27 5.08
CA PRO A 123 13.50 -5.68 4.06
C PRO A 123 12.78 -7.00 4.38
N LYS A 124 13.36 -7.84 5.24
CA LYS A 124 12.76 -9.11 5.66
C LYS A 124 11.69 -8.94 6.75
N LYS A 125 11.59 -7.75 7.34
CA LYS A 125 10.66 -7.45 8.43
C LYS A 125 9.58 -6.44 8.05
N VAL A 126 9.48 -6.05 6.79
CA VAL A 126 8.42 -5.15 6.33
C VAL A 126 7.22 -5.93 5.81
N ALA A 127 6.05 -5.26 5.78
CA ALA A 127 4.85 -5.79 5.16
C ALA A 127 4.47 -4.96 3.92
N TYR A 128 3.89 -5.62 2.92
CA TYR A 128 3.38 -5.02 1.68
C TYR A 128 1.90 -5.33 1.58
N VAL A 129 1.05 -4.31 1.52
CA VAL A 129 -0.40 -4.46 1.43
C VAL A 129 -0.92 -3.66 0.23
N GLY A 130 -1.73 -4.29 -0.59
CA GLY A 130 -2.34 -3.68 -1.76
C GLY A 130 -3.40 -4.58 -2.36
N ASP A 131 -4.19 -4.06 -3.30
CA ASP A 131 -5.31 -4.76 -3.90
C ASP A 131 -4.96 -5.49 -5.21
N ARG A 132 -3.74 -5.30 -5.72
CA ARG A 132 -3.22 -5.94 -6.93
C ARG A 132 -1.96 -6.76 -6.62
N TRP A 133 -1.76 -7.84 -7.35
CA TRP A 133 -0.53 -8.65 -7.25
C TRP A 133 0.74 -7.81 -7.35
N ARG A 134 0.77 -6.81 -8.26
CA ARG A 134 1.93 -5.93 -8.47
C ARG A 134 2.35 -5.13 -7.25
N ASP A 135 1.44 -4.91 -6.30
CA ASP A 135 1.69 -4.09 -5.11
C ASP A 135 2.41 -4.89 -4.02
N VAL A 136 2.19 -6.21 -4.00
CA VAL A 136 2.62 -7.09 -2.92
C VAL A 136 3.73 -8.07 -3.32
N VAL A 137 3.96 -8.28 -4.62
CA VAL A 137 4.99 -9.20 -5.12
C VAL A 137 6.42 -8.76 -4.80
N ALA A 138 6.62 -7.50 -4.41
CA ALA A 138 7.90 -7.01 -3.90
C ALA A 138 8.38 -7.83 -2.68
N SER A 139 7.46 -8.36 -1.87
CA SER A 139 7.77 -9.28 -0.75
C SER A 139 8.55 -10.52 -1.19
N LYS A 140 8.33 -11.01 -2.40
CA LYS A 140 9.04 -12.19 -2.95
C LYS A 140 10.44 -11.83 -3.45
N LYS A 141 10.66 -10.57 -3.82
CA LYS A 141 11.94 -10.08 -4.36
C LYS A 141 12.85 -9.52 -3.29
N LEU A 142 12.30 -8.77 -2.33
CA LEU A 142 13.05 -8.05 -1.30
C LEU A 142 12.99 -8.76 0.05
N GLY A 143 12.03 -9.66 0.24
CA GLY A 143 11.72 -10.27 1.54
C GLY A 143 10.53 -9.57 2.20
N GLY A 144 10.20 -10.02 3.41
CA GLY A 144 9.04 -9.51 4.14
C GLY A 144 7.75 -10.25 3.82
N ARG A 145 6.61 -9.67 4.19
CA ARG A 145 5.30 -10.33 4.12
C ARG A 145 4.38 -9.58 3.16
N GLY A 146 3.91 -10.25 2.11
CA GLY A 146 2.91 -9.70 1.17
C GLY A 146 1.51 -10.16 1.55
N ILE A 147 0.57 -9.22 1.64
CA ILE A 147 -0.87 -9.51 1.86
C ILE A 147 -1.66 -8.76 0.80
N MET A 148 -2.31 -9.50 -0.10
CA MET A 148 -3.21 -8.91 -1.09
C MET A 148 -4.61 -8.79 -0.52
N ILE A 149 -5.18 -7.59 -0.57
CA ILE A 149 -6.58 -7.38 -0.15
C ILE A 149 -7.51 -7.51 -1.35
N SER A 150 -8.77 -7.89 -1.09
CA SER A 150 -9.80 -7.94 -2.12
C SER A 150 -10.43 -6.56 -2.31
N SER A 151 -10.47 -6.07 -3.56
CA SER A 151 -11.20 -4.88 -3.98
C SER A 151 -11.99 -5.18 -5.26
N HIS A 152 -12.83 -4.23 -5.71
CA HIS A 152 -13.49 -4.33 -7.00
C HIS A 152 -12.49 -4.24 -8.18
N MET A 153 -11.28 -3.76 -7.94
CA MET A 153 -10.20 -3.67 -8.92
C MET A 153 -9.34 -4.93 -9.00
N THR A 154 -9.41 -5.84 -8.01
CA THR A 154 -8.63 -7.08 -7.98
C THR A 154 -9.11 -8.03 -9.07
N THR A 155 -8.26 -8.33 -10.04
CA THR A 155 -8.59 -9.22 -11.18
C THR A 155 -8.36 -10.69 -10.84
N ASP A 156 -8.94 -11.59 -11.65
CA ASP A 156 -8.66 -13.04 -11.52
C ASP A 156 -7.19 -13.36 -11.81
N GLU A 157 -6.53 -12.57 -12.67
CA GLU A 157 -5.10 -12.69 -12.91
C GLU A 157 -4.29 -12.34 -11.66
N ASP A 158 -4.65 -11.28 -10.94
CA ASP A 158 -4.01 -10.92 -9.67
C ASP A 158 -4.15 -12.06 -8.65
N ARG A 159 -5.35 -12.67 -8.55
CA ARG A 159 -5.61 -13.80 -7.64
C ARG A 159 -4.77 -15.04 -8.00
N ARG A 160 -4.73 -15.40 -9.30
CA ARG A 160 -3.93 -16.54 -9.76
C ARG A 160 -2.44 -16.34 -9.48
N ARG A 161 -1.90 -15.14 -9.75
CA ARG A 161 -0.50 -14.81 -9.48
C ARG A 161 -0.18 -14.80 -7.99
N ALA A 162 -1.04 -14.18 -7.18
CA ALA A 162 -0.87 -14.17 -5.73
C ALA A 162 -0.85 -15.60 -5.17
N GLN A 163 -1.75 -16.46 -5.63
CA GLN A 163 -1.78 -17.87 -5.24
C GLN A 163 -0.53 -18.63 -5.66
N ALA A 164 -0.08 -18.44 -6.91
CA ALA A 164 1.15 -19.07 -7.44
C ALA A 164 2.40 -18.66 -6.66
N ASP A 165 2.47 -17.40 -6.22
CA ASP A 165 3.57 -16.88 -5.41
C ASP A 165 3.40 -17.15 -3.90
N GLY A 166 2.33 -17.81 -3.47
CA GLY A 166 2.05 -18.05 -2.05
C GLY A 166 1.89 -16.76 -1.24
N ILE A 167 1.31 -15.72 -1.85
CA ILE A 167 0.98 -14.45 -1.19
C ILE A 167 -0.32 -14.62 -0.40
N GLU A 168 -0.31 -14.15 0.83
CA GLU A 168 -1.48 -14.17 1.70
C GLU A 168 -2.57 -13.23 1.17
N THR A 169 -3.83 -13.54 1.49
CA THR A 169 -4.97 -12.70 1.11
C THR A 169 -5.80 -12.31 2.32
N ALA A 170 -6.38 -11.11 2.27
CA ALA A 170 -7.28 -10.58 3.30
C ALA A 170 -8.51 -9.94 2.64
N ALA A 171 -9.62 -9.89 3.38
CA ALA A 171 -10.87 -9.33 2.88
C ALA A 171 -10.84 -7.79 2.78
N SER A 172 -10.00 -7.13 3.60
CA SER A 172 -9.90 -5.68 3.69
C SER A 172 -8.55 -5.26 4.27
N LEU A 173 -8.24 -3.96 4.22
CA LEU A 173 -7.06 -3.40 4.89
C LEU A 173 -7.11 -3.66 6.41
N GLY A 174 -8.28 -3.51 7.05
CA GLY A 174 -8.45 -3.82 8.47
C GLY A 174 -8.07 -5.27 8.79
N HIS A 175 -8.56 -6.22 7.99
CA HIS A 175 -8.21 -7.64 8.17
C HIS A 175 -6.71 -7.91 7.92
N ALA A 176 -6.11 -7.26 6.91
CA ALA A 176 -4.66 -7.39 6.67
C ALA A 176 -3.85 -6.88 7.87
N VAL A 177 -4.26 -5.75 8.46
CA VAL A 177 -3.62 -5.19 9.66
C VAL A 177 -3.82 -6.11 10.87
N GLU A 178 -4.98 -6.71 11.05
CA GLU A 178 -5.19 -7.75 12.07
C GLU A 178 -4.21 -8.92 11.89
N MET A 179 -4.10 -9.44 10.68
CA MET A 179 -3.15 -10.53 10.36
C MET A 179 -1.69 -10.17 10.65
N LEU A 180 -1.33 -8.88 10.57
CA LEU A 180 0.02 -8.38 10.86
C LEU A 180 0.28 -8.23 12.37
N PHE A 181 -0.71 -7.75 13.11
CA PHE A 181 -0.56 -7.31 14.50
C PHE A 181 -1.21 -8.23 15.53
N ASP A 182 -2.10 -9.16 15.13
CA ASP A 182 -2.71 -10.07 16.09
C ASP A 182 -1.69 -11.07 16.63
N LEU A 183 -1.26 -10.76 17.81
CA LEU A 183 -0.58 -11.66 18.74
C LEU A 183 -1.67 -12.46 19.49
N THR A 184 -2.52 -13.20 18.80
CA THR A 184 -3.37 -14.15 19.52
C THR A 184 -2.46 -15.22 20.13
N GLU A 185 -2.15 -15.06 21.40
CA GLU A 185 -1.72 -16.17 22.23
C GLU A 185 -2.79 -17.25 22.12
N THR A 186 -2.46 -18.35 21.46
CA THR A 186 -3.20 -19.59 21.66
C THR A 186 -3.10 -19.89 23.15
N PRO A 187 -4.21 -19.95 23.93
CA PRO A 187 -4.10 -20.34 25.32
C PRO A 187 -3.43 -21.70 25.35
N ARG A 188 -2.29 -21.80 26.01
CA ARG A 188 -1.71 -23.08 26.37
C ARG A 188 -2.75 -23.77 27.23
N SER A 189 -3.41 -24.78 26.69
CA SER A 189 -4.18 -25.72 27.49
C SER A 189 -3.25 -26.31 28.53
N ALA A 190 -3.57 -26.06 29.79
CA ALA A 190 -2.98 -26.70 30.96
C ALA A 190 -3.32 -28.18 30.97
#